data_7192282c5143ea28bcf63b78f99cada5
#
_entry.id   7192282c5143ea28bcf63b78f99cada5
#
_cell.length_a   1.000
_cell.length_b   1.000
_cell.length_c   1.000
_cell.angle_alpha   90.00
_cell.angle_beta   90.00
_cell.angle_gamma   90.00
#
_symmetry.space_group_name_H-M   'P 1'
#
loop_
_entity.id
_entity.type
_entity.pdbx_description
1 polymer ?
#
loop_
_entity_poly.entity_id
_entity_poly.type
_entity_poly.pdbx_seq_one_letter_code
_entity_poly.pdbx_strand_id
1 'polypeptide(L)'
;MLQVYKYDLSLPTGEMYDLVVDVRARLGQYRGPFDVSNVRVLGYGHLGDGNLHLNVSSPDGYHAELEKIIEPFVYQWTADRRGSVSAEHGVGAMKPGELRHSKDEASIEAMRRIKDVFDPRGILNPYKVLPPRKAGPRSKL
;
A
#
# COMPACT_ATOMS: atom_id res chain seq x y z
N MET A 1 8.05 15.04 16.53
CA MET A 1 8.66 15.22 15.18
C MET A 1 7.61 14.87 14.15
N LEU A 2 7.36 15.68 13.14
CA LEU A 2 6.36 15.42 12.11
C LEU A 2 6.60 14.07 11.43
N GLN A 3 5.56 13.24 11.34
CA GLN A 3 5.54 12.00 10.57
C GLN A 3 4.57 12.15 9.39
N VAL A 4 4.93 11.58 8.24
CA VAL A 4 4.05 11.53 7.07
C VAL A 4 3.95 10.10 6.58
N TYR A 5 2.75 9.55 6.60
CA TYR A 5 2.39 8.28 5.97
C TYR A 5 2.10 8.58 4.50
N LYS A 6 2.84 7.94 3.60
CA LYS A 6 2.83 8.24 2.17
C LYS A 6 2.33 7.04 1.38
N TYR A 7 1.32 7.28 0.56
CA TYR A 7 0.75 6.28 -0.34
C TYR A 7 0.85 6.80 -1.78
N ASP A 8 1.42 6.00 -2.63
CA ASP A 8 1.62 6.26 -4.05
C ASP A 8 0.72 5.29 -4.82
N LEU A 9 -0.41 5.80 -5.30
CA LEU A 9 -1.50 4.98 -5.81
C LEU A 9 -1.82 5.36 -7.25
N SER A 10 -2.25 4.38 -8.04
CA SER A 10 -2.86 4.64 -9.35
C SER A 10 -4.36 4.37 -9.27
N LEU A 11 -5.18 5.33 -9.67
CA LEU A 11 -6.62 5.31 -9.53
C LEU A 11 -7.30 5.86 -10.80
N PRO A 12 -8.58 5.52 -11.05
CA PRO A 12 -9.37 6.23 -12.03
C PRO A 12 -9.38 7.73 -11.72
N THR A 13 -9.06 8.58 -12.70
CA THR A 13 -8.86 10.02 -12.47
C THR A 13 -10.07 10.71 -11.85
N GLY A 14 -11.29 10.29 -12.22
CA GLY A 14 -12.53 10.84 -11.65
C GLY A 14 -12.75 10.51 -10.17
N GLU A 15 -12.05 9.50 -9.64
CA GLU A 15 -12.24 9.03 -8.26
C GLU A 15 -11.05 9.36 -7.33
N MET A 16 -9.99 9.96 -7.87
CA MET A 16 -8.76 10.21 -7.09
C MET A 16 -9.01 11.00 -5.81
N TYR A 17 -9.83 12.04 -5.87
CA TYR A 17 -10.10 12.88 -4.70
C TYR A 17 -11.08 12.24 -3.72
N ASP A 18 -11.91 11.32 -4.17
CA ASP A 18 -12.85 10.59 -3.31
C ASP A 18 -12.11 9.80 -2.22
N LEU A 19 -10.94 9.22 -2.55
CA LEU A 19 -10.11 8.57 -1.54
C LEU A 19 -9.68 9.54 -0.43
N VAL A 20 -9.30 10.77 -0.80
CA VAL A 20 -8.92 11.79 0.19
C VAL A 20 -10.09 12.12 1.11
N VAL A 21 -11.29 12.27 0.55
CA VAL A 21 -12.53 12.52 1.29
C VAL A 21 -12.85 11.36 2.22
N ASP A 22 -12.78 10.13 1.71
CA ASP A 22 -13.12 8.92 2.47
C ASP A 22 -12.13 8.67 3.63
N VAL A 23 -10.83 8.91 3.42
CA VAL A 23 -9.82 8.82 4.50
C VAL A 23 -10.09 9.89 5.57
N ARG A 24 -10.44 11.13 5.18
CA ARG A 24 -10.84 12.17 6.14
C ARG A 24 -12.09 11.78 6.94
N ALA A 25 -13.10 11.25 6.26
CA ALA A 25 -14.32 10.78 6.92
C ALA A 25 -14.04 9.64 7.90
N ARG A 26 -13.20 8.68 7.50
CA ARG A 26 -12.78 7.57 8.36
C ARG A 26 -12.06 8.03 9.61
N LEU A 27 -11.13 8.98 9.49
CA LEU A 27 -10.45 9.59 10.64
C LEU A 27 -11.43 10.35 11.53
N GLY A 28 -12.36 11.11 10.95
CA GLY A 28 -13.40 11.85 11.70
C GLY A 28 -14.34 10.94 12.49
N GLN A 29 -14.52 9.69 12.08
CA GLN A 29 -15.31 8.66 12.77
C GLN A 29 -14.53 7.88 13.82
N TYR A 30 -13.22 8.00 13.86
CA TYR A 30 -12.40 7.29 14.82
C TYR A 30 -12.72 7.70 16.25
N ARG A 31 -12.85 6.71 17.14
CA ARG A 31 -13.18 6.89 18.57
C ARG A 31 -12.22 6.12 19.48
N GLY A 32 -11.05 5.77 18.96
CA GLY A 32 -10.01 5.13 19.76
C GLY A 32 -9.20 6.12 20.62
N PRO A 33 -8.17 5.64 21.32
CA PRO A 33 -7.40 6.43 22.28
C PRO A 33 -6.46 7.47 21.63
N PHE A 34 -6.21 7.37 20.33
CA PHE A 34 -5.32 8.30 19.63
C PHE A 34 -6.09 9.56 19.17
N ASP A 35 -5.55 10.74 19.46
CA ASP A 35 -6.16 12.00 19.01
C ASP A 35 -5.83 12.26 17.53
N VAL A 36 -6.86 12.22 16.69
CA VAL A 36 -6.76 12.48 15.24
C VAL A 36 -7.03 13.94 14.85
N SER A 37 -7.31 14.82 15.79
CA SER A 37 -7.73 16.20 15.50
C SER A 37 -6.67 17.01 14.74
N ASN A 38 -5.41 16.72 14.96
CA ASN A 38 -4.26 17.36 14.33
C ASN A 38 -3.73 16.61 13.09
N VAL A 39 -4.31 15.45 12.77
CA VAL A 39 -3.94 14.70 11.56
C VAL A 39 -4.46 15.43 10.33
N ARG A 40 -3.63 15.54 9.31
CA ARG A 40 -3.98 16.17 8.04
C ARG A 40 -3.85 15.18 6.89
N VAL A 41 -4.87 15.16 6.02
CA VAL A 41 -4.91 14.32 4.83
C VAL A 41 -4.84 15.21 3.60
N LEU A 42 -3.82 14.98 2.78
CA LEU A 42 -3.57 15.72 1.55
C LEU A 42 -3.47 14.75 0.38
N GLY A 43 -4.04 15.13 -0.77
CA GLY A 43 -3.88 14.44 -2.03
C GLY A 43 -3.34 15.39 -3.08
N TYR A 44 -2.30 14.97 -3.78
CA TYR A 44 -1.75 15.63 -4.97
C TYR A 44 -1.15 14.56 -5.87
N GLY A 45 -0.67 14.90 -7.05
CA GLY A 45 -0.05 13.90 -7.92
C GLY A 45 -0.11 14.26 -9.39
N HIS A 46 -0.13 13.25 -10.21
CA HIS A 46 -0.06 13.34 -11.67
C HIS A 46 -1.41 13.00 -12.27
N LEU A 47 -2.23 14.02 -12.51
CA LEU A 47 -3.61 13.83 -12.97
C LEU A 47 -3.69 13.10 -14.33
N GLY A 48 -2.69 13.31 -15.19
CA GLY A 48 -2.68 12.77 -16.55
C GLY A 48 -2.61 11.24 -16.62
N ASP A 49 -2.04 10.59 -15.60
CA ASP A 49 -1.88 9.13 -15.53
C ASP A 49 -2.57 8.48 -14.32
N GLY A 50 -3.39 9.27 -13.61
CA GLY A 50 -4.15 8.75 -12.48
C GLY A 50 -3.32 8.48 -11.22
N ASN A 51 -2.09 9.03 -11.11
CA ASN A 51 -1.24 8.83 -9.94
C ASN A 51 -1.59 9.81 -8.81
N LEU A 52 -2.05 9.26 -7.70
CA LEU A 52 -2.33 9.99 -6.46
C LEU A 52 -1.25 9.74 -5.41
N HIS A 53 -0.61 10.80 -4.95
CA HIS A 53 0.17 10.81 -3.72
C HIS A 53 -0.74 11.22 -2.56
N LEU A 54 -1.19 10.21 -1.80
CA LEU A 54 -1.97 10.45 -0.59
C LEU A 54 -1.01 10.57 0.58
N ASN A 55 -0.98 11.71 1.23
CA ASN A 55 -0.18 11.97 2.42
C ASN A 55 -1.09 12.15 3.65
N VAL A 56 -0.81 11.39 4.70
CA VAL A 56 -1.42 11.58 6.00
C VAL A 56 -0.34 12.00 6.99
N SER A 57 -0.42 13.23 7.48
CA SER A 57 0.60 13.80 8.37
C SER A 57 0.11 13.86 9.81
N SER A 58 0.97 13.40 10.73
CA SER A 58 0.78 13.50 12.18
C SER A 58 1.89 14.37 12.78
N PRO A 59 1.56 15.49 13.42
CA PRO A 59 2.56 16.36 14.04
C PRO A 59 3.26 15.69 15.22
N ASP A 60 2.60 14.74 15.87
CA ASP A 60 3.08 14.09 17.10
C ASP A 60 4.00 12.90 16.83
N GLY A 61 4.27 12.59 15.56
CA GLY A 61 5.17 11.52 15.15
C GLY A 61 4.45 10.28 14.62
N TYR A 62 5.18 9.16 14.62
CA TYR A 62 4.63 7.87 14.18
C TYR A 62 3.71 7.27 15.24
N HIS A 63 2.55 6.82 14.79
CA HIS A 63 1.55 6.13 15.60
C HIS A 63 1.06 4.86 14.87
N ALA A 64 1.36 3.71 15.44
CA ALA A 64 0.93 2.42 14.86
C ALA A 64 -0.60 2.31 14.76
N GLU A 65 -1.36 2.95 15.66
CA GLU A 65 -2.82 2.97 15.58
C GLU A 65 -3.32 3.75 14.37
N LEU A 66 -2.66 4.86 14.02
CA LEU A 66 -3.00 5.64 12.82
C LEU A 66 -2.73 4.81 11.55
N GLU A 67 -1.60 4.12 11.47
CA GLU A 67 -1.28 3.23 10.37
C GLU A 67 -2.33 2.12 10.21
N LYS A 68 -2.72 1.45 11.30
CA LYS A 68 -3.76 0.41 11.29
C LYS A 68 -5.13 0.91 10.82
N ILE A 69 -5.45 2.18 11.06
CA ILE A 69 -6.69 2.78 10.59
C ILE A 69 -6.65 3.01 9.08
N ILE A 70 -5.50 3.48 8.58
CA ILE A 70 -5.35 3.98 7.22
C ILE A 70 -5.00 2.86 6.25
N GLU A 71 -3.97 2.07 6.54
CA GLU A 71 -3.36 1.18 5.52
C GLU A 71 -4.31 0.12 4.97
N PRO A 72 -5.02 -0.68 5.79
CA PRO A 72 -5.93 -1.68 5.26
C PRO A 72 -7.04 -1.05 4.42
N PHE A 73 -7.51 0.13 4.83
CA PHE A 73 -8.57 0.85 4.14
C PHE A 73 -8.09 1.39 2.79
N VAL A 74 -6.95 2.07 2.74
CA VAL A 74 -6.41 2.68 1.51
C VAL A 74 -6.13 1.60 0.46
N TYR A 75 -5.51 0.49 0.85
CA TYR A 75 -5.19 -0.59 -0.08
C TYR A 75 -6.44 -1.31 -0.59
N GLN A 76 -7.40 -1.60 0.29
CA GLN A 76 -8.67 -2.21 -0.12
C GLN A 76 -9.49 -1.28 -1.02
N TRP A 77 -9.59 0.00 -0.65
CA TRP A 77 -10.27 1.03 -1.44
C TRP A 77 -9.70 1.13 -2.86
N THR A 78 -8.37 1.07 -2.98
CA THR A 78 -7.65 1.07 -4.25
C THR A 78 -7.95 -0.19 -5.06
N ALA A 79 -7.93 -1.36 -4.41
CA ALA A 79 -8.22 -2.64 -5.04
C ALA A 79 -9.66 -2.71 -5.59
N ASP A 80 -10.65 -2.23 -4.83
CA ASP A 80 -12.07 -2.22 -5.22
C ASP A 80 -12.29 -1.42 -6.53
N ARG A 81 -11.41 -0.46 -6.83
CA ARG A 81 -11.41 0.35 -8.05
C ARG A 81 -10.44 -0.12 -9.11
N ARG A 82 -9.90 -1.34 -8.94
CA ARG A 82 -8.89 -1.93 -9.84
C ARG A 82 -7.68 -1.03 -10.06
N GLY A 83 -7.33 -0.25 -9.03
CA GLY A 83 -6.16 0.60 -8.99
C GLY A 83 -4.86 -0.16 -8.68
N SER A 84 -3.77 0.57 -8.53
CA SER A 84 -2.48 0.03 -8.11
C SER A 84 -2.04 0.63 -6.77
N VAL A 85 -1.57 -0.21 -5.86
CA VAL A 85 -1.01 0.20 -4.56
C VAL A 85 0.40 0.78 -4.68
N SER A 86 0.94 0.83 -5.89
CA SER A 86 2.18 1.52 -6.20
C SER A 86 2.16 1.98 -7.67
N ALA A 87 2.06 3.28 -7.89
CA ALA A 87 2.05 3.87 -9.23
C ALA A 87 3.48 3.99 -9.78
N GLU A 88 4.34 4.77 -9.12
CA GLU A 88 5.71 5.07 -9.58
C GLU A 88 6.81 4.72 -8.58
N HIS A 89 6.53 4.73 -7.25
CA HIS A 89 7.57 4.54 -6.23
C HIS A 89 8.01 3.08 -6.04
N GLY A 90 7.23 2.12 -6.54
CA GLY A 90 7.50 0.70 -6.39
C GLY A 90 7.08 0.13 -5.03
N VAL A 91 6.99 -1.18 -4.97
CA VAL A 91 6.59 -1.94 -3.78
C VAL A 91 7.76 -2.08 -2.79
N GLY A 92 8.96 -2.29 -3.32
CA GLY A 92 10.19 -2.37 -2.53
C GLY A 92 10.17 -3.45 -1.44
N ALA A 93 10.80 -3.12 -0.31
CA ALA A 93 10.81 -3.94 0.91
C ALA A 93 9.68 -3.57 1.88
N MET A 94 9.05 -2.40 1.69
CA MET A 94 8.09 -1.86 2.66
C MET A 94 6.74 -2.56 2.61
N LYS A 95 6.25 -2.87 1.40
CA LYS A 95 4.88 -3.37 1.20
C LYS A 95 4.75 -4.55 0.23
N PRO A 96 5.62 -5.59 0.28
CA PRO A 96 5.49 -6.73 -0.62
C PRO A 96 4.16 -7.47 -0.47
N GLY A 97 3.60 -7.51 0.74
CA GLY A 97 2.30 -8.13 1.03
C GLY A 97 1.16 -7.46 0.26
N GLU A 98 1.24 -6.14 0.08
CA GLU A 98 0.19 -5.32 -0.52
C GLU A 98 0.11 -5.44 -2.05
N LEU A 99 1.12 -6.06 -2.67
CA LEU A 99 1.09 -6.36 -4.11
C LEU A 99 -0.17 -7.15 -4.51
N ARG A 100 -0.73 -7.94 -3.59
CA ARG A 100 -1.95 -8.73 -3.79
C ARG A 100 -3.20 -7.89 -4.04
N HIS A 101 -3.20 -6.62 -3.65
CA HIS A 101 -4.26 -5.68 -3.96
C HIS A 101 -4.26 -5.19 -5.42
N SER A 102 -3.10 -5.33 -6.11
CA SER A 102 -2.94 -4.87 -7.50
C SER A 102 -2.73 -6.01 -8.49
N LYS A 103 -2.34 -7.20 -8.02
CA LYS A 103 -1.99 -8.36 -8.85
C LYS A 103 -2.65 -9.62 -8.30
N ASP A 104 -3.22 -10.41 -9.18
CA ASP A 104 -3.73 -11.73 -8.84
C ASP A 104 -2.59 -12.73 -8.53
N GLU A 105 -2.94 -13.85 -7.92
CA GLU A 105 -1.95 -14.86 -7.51
C GLU A 105 -1.24 -15.49 -8.72
N ALA A 106 -1.93 -15.61 -9.88
CA ALA A 106 -1.33 -16.15 -11.10
C ALA A 106 -0.23 -15.23 -11.63
N SER A 107 -0.48 -13.93 -11.63
CA SER A 107 0.51 -12.91 -12.00
C SER A 107 1.70 -12.91 -11.04
N ILE A 108 1.45 -12.98 -9.73
CA ILE A 108 2.51 -13.05 -8.71
C ILE A 108 3.35 -14.31 -8.89
N GLU A 109 2.73 -15.45 -9.20
CA GLU A 109 3.45 -16.69 -9.43
C GLU A 109 4.28 -16.65 -10.73
N ALA A 110 3.77 -16.04 -11.79
CA ALA A 110 4.55 -15.78 -13.00
C ALA A 110 5.78 -14.93 -12.74
N MET A 111 5.62 -13.85 -11.97
CA MET A 111 6.74 -13.00 -11.52
C MET A 111 7.78 -13.80 -10.72
N ARG A 112 7.33 -14.72 -9.84
CA ARG A 112 8.23 -15.62 -9.08
C ARG A 112 9.04 -16.52 -9.99
N ARG A 113 8.38 -17.17 -10.96
CA ARG A 113 9.06 -18.06 -11.91
C ARG A 113 10.12 -17.33 -12.71
N ILE A 114 9.84 -16.09 -13.15
CA ILE A 114 10.83 -15.26 -13.82
C ILE A 114 12.00 -14.95 -12.87
N LYS A 115 11.73 -14.58 -11.65
CA LYS A 115 12.77 -14.35 -10.63
C LYS A 115 13.62 -15.60 -10.40
N ASP A 116 13.00 -16.77 -10.27
CA ASP A 116 13.70 -18.04 -10.00
C ASP A 116 14.62 -18.48 -11.16
N VAL A 117 14.32 -18.08 -12.41
CA VAL A 117 15.20 -18.32 -13.56
C VAL A 117 16.54 -17.58 -13.41
N PHE A 118 16.49 -16.34 -12.94
CA PHE A 118 17.70 -15.51 -12.82
C PHE A 118 18.37 -15.62 -11.46
N ASP A 119 17.62 -15.99 -10.43
CA ASP A 119 18.09 -16.07 -9.04
C ASP A 119 17.52 -17.28 -8.32
N PRO A 120 17.93 -18.51 -8.74
CA PRO A 120 17.40 -19.76 -8.16
C PRO A 120 17.73 -19.93 -6.67
N ARG A 121 18.77 -19.23 -6.17
CA ARG A 121 19.14 -19.25 -4.76
C ARG A 121 18.51 -18.16 -3.93
N GLY A 122 17.80 -17.20 -4.54
CA GLY A 122 17.14 -16.11 -3.86
C GLY A 122 18.09 -15.14 -3.13
N ILE A 123 19.31 -14.98 -3.63
CA ILE A 123 20.36 -14.14 -3.00
C ILE A 123 20.43 -12.73 -3.58
N LEU A 124 19.84 -12.52 -4.76
CA LEU A 124 19.84 -11.21 -5.41
C LEU A 124 18.64 -10.39 -4.92
N ASN A 125 18.94 -9.34 -4.16
CA ASN A 125 17.97 -8.40 -3.62
C ASN A 125 16.76 -9.08 -2.94
N PRO A 126 16.96 -9.91 -1.91
CA PRO A 126 15.94 -10.76 -1.32
C PRO A 126 14.84 -9.95 -0.62
N TYR A 127 13.67 -10.55 -0.47
CA TYR A 127 12.51 -10.02 0.30
C TYR A 127 11.91 -8.71 -0.23
N LYS A 128 12.11 -8.41 -1.51
CA LYS A 128 11.57 -7.20 -2.14
C LYS A 128 10.55 -7.53 -3.21
N VAL A 129 9.58 -6.65 -3.38
CA VAL A 129 8.51 -6.66 -4.39
C VAL A 129 7.54 -7.83 -4.22
N LEU A 130 8.04 -9.06 -4.27
CA LEU A 130 7.20 -10.26 -4.20
C LEU A 130 6.82 -10.59 -2.74
N PRO A 131 5.53 -10.81 -2.46
CA PRO A 131 5.11 -11.23 -1.13
C PRO A 131 5.74 -12.57 -0.75
N PRO A 132 5.90 -12.87 0.55
CA PRO A 132 6.38 -14.17 1.01
C PRO A 132 5.57 -15.31 0.38
N ARG A 133 6.23 -16.43 0.05
CA ARG A 133 5.52 -17.64 -0.38
C ARG A 133 4.61 -18.09 0.77
N LYS A 134 3.35 -18.41 0.44
CA LYS A 134 2.50 -19.10 1.42
C LYS A 134 3.23 -20.38 1.81
N ALA A 135 3.38 -20.64 3.12
CA ALA A 135 3.94 -21.89 3.57
C ALA A 135 3.09 -23.03 3.00
N GLY A 136 3.61 -23.72 1.99
CA GLY A 136 3.05 -24.96 1.52
C GLY A 136 3.14 -26.01 2.64
N PRO A 137 2.34 -27.09 2.61
CA PRO A 137 2.54 -28.20 3.53
C PRO A 137 4.02 -28.60 3.42
N ARG A 138 4.72 -28.61 4.56
CA ARG A 138 6.11 -29.03 4.60
C ARG A 138 6.16 -30.44 3.99
N SER A 139 6.73 -30.57 2.81
CA SER A 139 7.11 -31.87 2.27
C SER A 139 8.06 -32.49 3.31
N LYS A 140 7.57 -33.49 4.02
CA LYS A 140 8.45 -34.34 4.82
C LYS A 140 9.28 -35.13 3.81
N LEU A 141 10.52 -34.70 3.60
CA LEU A 141 11.58 -35.53 3.07
C LEU A 141 12.06 -36.44 4.17
#